data_911895ac580a598a559fbaa238ce573f
#
_entry.id   911895ac580a598a559fbaa238ce573f
#
_cell.length_a   1.000
_cell.length_b   1.000
_cell.length_c   1.000
_cell.angle_alpha   90.00
_cell.angle_beta   90.00
_cell.angle_gamma   90.00
#
_symmetry.space_group_name_H-M   'P 1'
#
loop_
_entity.id
_entity.type
_entity.pdbx_description
1 polymer ?
#
loop_
_entity_poly.entity_id
_entity_poly.type
_entity_poly.pdbx_seq_one_letter_code
_entity_poly.pdbx_strand_id
1 'polypeptide(L)'
;MFLWSLLDLKRVRWEGPEALSPGKHTLEFDFKYDGLGAGTLAFNNTSGIGRGGTGVLKVDGKEVARQNIAHTVPLIMQWDENFDIGADTGTAVADDYQVPFRFTGKLDKLTLKIDRPQLTPQDEERLRQATRNNRAAE
;
A
#
# COMPACT_ATOMS: atom_id res chain seq x y z
N MET A 1 -2.22 2.91 -14.19
CA MET A 1 -1.74 3.73 -13.06
C MET A 1 -2.09 3.05 -11.75
N PHE A 2 -1.21 3.06 -10.77
CA PHE A 2 -1.48 2.79 -9.36
C PHE A 2 -1.12 4.04 -8.55
N LEU A 3 -1.93 4.41 -7.59
CA LEU A 3 -1.73 5.58 -6.76
C LEU A 3 -1.76 5.20 -5.29
N TRP A 4 -0.80 5.68 -4.52
CA TRP A 4 -0.81 5.68 -3.07
C TRP A 4 -0.97 7.13 -2.60
N SER A 5 -1.93 7.36 -1.71
CA SER A 5 -2.20 8.68 -1.14
C SER A 5 -2.18 8.60 0.38
N LEU A 6 -1.55 9.57 1.02
CA LEU A 6 -1.60 9.80 2.46
C LEU A 6 -2.38 11.09 2.71
N LEU A 7 -3.69 10.97 2.90
CA LEU A 7 -4.59 12.07 3.28
C LEU A 7 -4.34 13.36 2.47
N ASP A 8 -4.10 13.25 1.18
CA ASP A 8 -3.72 14.35 0.29
C ASP A 8 -2.41 15.10 0.64
N LEU A 9 -1.77 14.75 1.75
CA LEU A 9 -0.50 15.35 2.13
C LEU A 9 0.67 14.86 1.27
N LYS A 10 0.58 13.62 0.79
CA LYS A 10 1.58 13.01 -0.08
C LYS A 10 0.94 11.97 -0.98
N ARG A 11 1.23 12.07 -2.26
CA ARG A 11 0.83 11.09 -3.27
C ARG A 11 2.06 10.53 -3.97
N VAL A 12 2.06 9.23 -4.25
CA VAL A 12 3.06 8.55 -5.09
C VAL A 12 2.31 7.80 -6.18
N ARG A 13 2.69 8.05 -7.42
CA ARG A 13 2.01 7.55 -8.61
C ARG A 13 2.94 6.64 -9.40
N TRP A 14 2.47 5.42 -9.70
CA TRP A 14 3.11 4.52 -10.66
C TRP A 14 2.30 4.56 -11.94
N GLU A 15 2.88 5.06 -12.99
CA GLU A 15 2.22 5.24 -14.26
C GLU A 15 3.07 4.63 -15.38
N GLY A 16 2.44 3.83 -16.23
CA GLY A 16 3.07 3.29 -17.42
C GLY A 16 3.24 4.39 -18.49
N PRO A 17 4.19 4.25 -19.39
CA PRO A 17 4.48 5.24 -20.43
C PRO A 17 3.36 5.37 -21.47
N GLU A 18 2.50 4.36 -21.57
CA GLU A 18 1.46 4.27 -22.60
C GLU A 18 0.12 3.90 -21.97
N ALA A 19 -0.97 4.35 -22.61
CA ALA A 19 -2.31 3.91 -22.28
C ALA A 19 -2.48 2.42 -22.64
N LEU A 20 -3.33 1.71 -21.88
CA LEU A 20 -3.66 0.33 -22.21
C LEU A 20 -4.39 0.26 -23.56
N SER A 21 -3.98 -0.66 -24.41
CA SER A 21 -4.72 -0.97 -25.63
C SER A 21 -6.10 -1.57 -25.28
N PRO A 22 -7.09 -1.49 -26.17
CA PRO A 22 -8.33 -2.23 -25.97
C PRO A 22 -8.06 -3.74 -25.87
N GLY A 23 -8.66 -4.40 -24.88
CA GLY A 23 -8.50 -5.84 -24.70
C GLY A 23 -8.49 -6.27 -23.24
N LYS A 24 -8.08 -7.51 -23.04
CA LYS A 24 -7.93 -8.10 -21.70
C LYS A 24 -6.48 -7.90 -21.24
N HIS A 25 -6.32 -7.33 -20.07
CA HIS A 25 -5.02 -7.07 -19.44
C HIS A 25 -4.97 -7.61 -18.02
N THR A 26 -3.77 -7.96 -17.59
CA THR A 26 -3.46 -8.26 -16.20
C THR A 26 -2.64 -7.12 -15.64
N LEU A 27 -3.16 -6.44 -14.62
CA LEU A 27 -2.45 -5.42 -13.86
C LEU A 27 -1.99 -6.04 -12.55
N GLU A 28 -0.71 -5.87 -12.22
CA GLU A 28 -0.12 -6.38 -10.99
C GLU A 28 0.66 -5.26 -10.31
N PHE A 29 0.44 -5.10 -9.01
CA PHE A 29 1.21 -4.19 -8.19
C PHE A 29 1.89 -4.96 -7.06
N ASP A 30 3.21 -5.06 -7.14
CA ASP A 30 4.05 -5.66 -6.12
C ASP A 30 4.59 -4.59 -5.21
N PHE A 31 4.39 -4.73 -3.91
CA PHE A 31 4.95 -3.83 -2.92
C PHE A 31 5.83 -4.59 -1.93
N LYS A 32 7.11 -4.25 -1.92
CA LYS A 32 8.08 -4.78 -0.95
C LYS A 32 8.32 -3.74 0.15
N TYR A 33 7.83 -4.04 1.34
CA TYR A 33 8.00 -3.21 2.53
C TYR A 33 9.41 -3.37 3.13
N ASP A 34 10.05 -2.28 3.55
CA ASP A 34 11.43 -2.26 4.06
C ASP A 34 11.50 -2.45 5.59
N GLY A 35 10.52 -3.04 6.19
CA GLY A 35 10.44 -3.17 7.64
C GLY A 35 9.81 -4.44 8.15
N LEU A 36 9.81 -4.56 9.47
CA LEU A 36 8.98 -5.49 10.20
C LEU A 36 7.55 -4.99 10.12
N GLY A 37 6.60 -5.85 9.76
CA GLY A 37 5.21 -5.49 9.49
C GLY A 37 4.60 -4.43 10.43
N ALA A 38 3.71 -3.64 9.90
CA ALA A 38 3.21 -2.41 10.51
C ALA A 38 2.72 -2.56 11.97
N GLY A 39 2.12 -3.68 12.33
CA GLY A 39 1.58 -3.93 13.67
C GLY A 39 2.63 -4.06 14.77
N THR A 40 3.88 -4.37 14.43
CA THR A 40 4.93 -4.65 15.41
C THR A 40 5.84 -3.46 15.69
N LEU A 41 5.93 -2.51 14.76
CA LEU A 41 6.79 -1.33 14.89
C LEU A 41 6.01 -0.05 15.18
N ALA A 42 4.71 -0.04 14.96
CA ALA A 42 3.87 1.14 15.19
C ALA A 42 3.94 1.61 16.66
N PHE A 43 3.97 0.70 17.60
CA PHE A 43 4.07 1.01 19.03
C PHE A 43 5.45 1.55 19.46
N ASN A 44 6.49 1.29 18.69
CA ASN A 44 7.85 1.78 18.97
C ASN A 44 8.30 2.90 18.06
N ASN A 45 7.53 3.22 17.05
CA ASN A 45 7.80 4.36 16.19
C ASN A 45 7.10 5.59 16.73
N THR A 46 7.78 6.34 17.55
CA THR A 46 7.28 7.59 18.16
C THR A 46 6.86 8.64 17.13
N SER A 47 7.25 8.48 15.86
CA SER A 47 6.85 9.39 14.78
C SER A 47 5.49 9.07 14.17
N GLY A 48 4.89 7.91 14.47
CA GLY A 48 3.63 7.48 13.86
C GLY A 48 3.68 7.17 12.36
N ILE A 49 4.87 7.16 11.76
CA ILE A 49 5.08 6.96 10.33
C ILE A 49 5.75 5.59 10.11
N GLY A 50 5.20 4.77 9.20
CA GLY A 50 5.78 3.50 8.81
C GLY A 50 7.07 3.67 8.00
N ARG A 51 7.78 2.56 7.81
CA ARG A 51 8.95 2.54 6.94
C ARG A 51 8.54 2.61 5.48
N GLY A 52 9.52 2.84 4.63
CA GLY A 52 9.36 2.87 3.20
C GLY A 52 9.16 1.49 2.58
N GLY A 53 9.19 1.48 1.27
CA GLY A 53 9.12 0.28 0.47
C GLY A 53 9.27 0.59 -1.01
N THR A 54 9.39 -0.46 -1.80
CA THR A 54 9.49 -0.38 -3.25
C THR A 54 8.22 -0.93 -3.88
N GLY A 55 7.54 -0.13 -4.69
CA GLY A 55 6.40 -0.53 -5.48
C GLY A 55 6.77 -0.75 -6.95
N VAL A 56 6.26 -1.80 -7.54
CA VAL A 56 6.44 -2.16 -8.95
C VAL A 56 5.09 -2.39 -9.60
N LEU A 57 4.77 -1.60 -10.61
CA LEU A 57 3.59 -1.80 -11.44
C LEU A 57 3.96 -2.60 -12.68
N LYS A 58 3.20 -3.65 -12.95
CA LYS A 58 3.35 -4.49 -14.14
C LYS A 58 2.05 -4.51 -14.93
N VAL A 59 2.19 -4.62 -16.23
CA VAL A 59 1.10 -4.86 -17.19
C VAL A 59 1.47 -6.10 -18.00
N ASP A 60 0.61 -7.10 -17.97
CA ASP A 60 0.79 -8.39 -18.67
C ASP A 60 2.16 -9.04 -18.36
N GLY A 61 2.58 -8.96 -17.10
CA GLY A 61 3.84 -9.49 -16.61
C GLY A 61 5.07 -8.61 -16.88
N LYS A 62 4.93 -7.50 -17.63
CA LYS A 62 6.04 -6.58 -17.92
C LYS A 62 6.03 -5.41 -16.94
N GLU A 63 7.16 -5.13 -16.31
CA GLU A 63 7.34 -3.94 -15.47
C GLU A 63 7.20 -2.67 -16.32
N VAL A 64 6.31 -1.77 -15.87
CA VAL A 64 6.05 -0.48 -16.54
C VAL A 64 6.40 0.72 -15.67
N ALA A 65 6.42 0.55 -14.35
CA ALA A 65 6.86 1.58 -13.42
C ALA A 65 7.41 0.98 -12.13
N ARG A 66 8.44 1.62 -11.59
CA ARG A 66 9.04 1.29 -10.28
C ARG A 66 9.33 2.57 -9.53
N GLN A 67 8.90 2.62 -8.27
CA GLN A 67 9.19 3.75 -7.39
C GLN A 67 9.33 3.31 -5.94
N ASN A 68 10.03 4.12 -5.16
CA ASN A 68 10.17 3.96 -3.73
C ASN A 68 9.26 4.95 -3.00
N ILE A 69 8.62 4.45 -1.96
CA ILE A 69 7.93 5.27 -0.97
C ILE A 69 8.86 5.39 0.24
N ALA A 70 9.16 6.60 0.67
CA ALA A 70 10.04 6.82 1.82
C ALA A 70 9.38 6.38 3.13
N HIS A 71 8.07 6.52 3.22
CA HIS A 71 7.28 6.21 4.42
C HIS A 71 5.91 5.68 4.04
N THR A 72 5.40 4.76 4.84
CA THR A 72 4.02 4.27 4.76
C THR A 72 3.26 4.64 6.03
N VAL A 73 1.96 4.37 6.05
CA VAL A 73 1.13 4.55 7.23
C VAL A 73 1.23 3.30 8.11
N PRO A 74 1.66 3.41 9.38
CA PRO A 74 1.86 2.24 10.24
C PRO A 74 0.57 1.67 10.82
N LEU A 75 -0.51 2.42 10.77
CA LEU A 75 -1.80 2.06 11.37
C LEU A 75 -2.90 2.01 10.31
N ILE A 76 -3.91 1.20 10.58
CA ILE A 76 -5.16 1.25 9.84
C ILE A 76 -5.86 2.54 10.26
N MET A 77 -5.96 3.49 9.36
CA MET A 77 -6.79 4.68 9.53
C MET A 77 -8.11 4.41 8.81
N GLN A 78 -9.12 4.02 9.56
CA GLN A 78 -10.50 3.94 9.08
C GLN A 78 -11.19 5.26 9.43
N TRP A 79 -11.35 6.10 8.42
CA TRP A 79 -12.14 7.31 8.52
C TRP A 79 -13.15 7.28 7.38
N ASP A 80 -14.28 6.63 7.62
CA ASP A 80 -15.45 6.61 6.73
C ASP A 80 -15.19 6.13 5.28
N GLU A 81 -14.03 5.55 5.01
CA GLU A 81 -13.67 5.01 3.71
C GLU A 81 -13.92 3.50 3.65
N ASN A 82 -14.56 3.06 2.58
CA ASN A 82 -14.80 1.67 2.30
C ASN A 82 -13.72 1.07 1.40
N PHE A 83 -13.59 -0.25 1.42
CA PHE A 83 -12.81 -0.95 0.42
C PHE A 83 -13.66 -1.16 -0.83
N ASP A 84 -13.51 -0.28 -1.80
CA ASP A 84 -14.29 -0.26 -3.02
C ASP A 84 -13.62 -1.06 -4.15
N ILE A 85 -14.41 -1.84 -4.89
CA ILE A 85 -13.96 -2.59 -6.06
C ILE A 85 -14.83 -2.25 -7.26
N GLY A 86 -14.23 -1.67 -8.29
CA GLY A 86 -14.93 -1.30 -9.52
C GLY A 86 -15.80 -0.04 -9.40
N ALA A 87 -15.81 0.58 -8.26
CA ALA A 87 -16.39 1.90 -8.04
C ALA A 87 -15.57 2.61 -6.96
N ASP A 88 -15.64 3.92 -6.89
CA ASP A 88 -15.17 4.75 -5.81
C ASP A 88 -16.32 5.63 -5.36
N THR A 89 -16.74 5.49 -4.10
CA THR A 89 -17.93 6.15 -3.55
C THR A 89 -17.60 7.10 -2.40
N GLY A 90 -16.37 7.05 -1.90
CA GLY A 90 -15.87 7.84 -0.78
C GLY A 90 -15.17 9.13 -1.19
N THR A 91 -13.94 9.30 -0.78
CA THR A 91 -13.08 10.43 -1.15
C THR A 91 -12.19 10.07 -2.33
N ALA A 92 -12.16 10.89 -3.37
CA ALA A 92 -11.34 10.65 -4.54
C ALA A 92 -9.85 10.50 -4.15
N VAL A 93 -9.20 9.43 -4.58
CA VAL A 93 -7.77 9.18 -4.32
C VAL A 93 -6.87 10.11 -5.14
N ALA A 94 -7.38 10.64 -6.26
CA ALA A 94 -6.68 11.55 -7.16
C ALA A 94 -7.59 12.70 -7.60
N ASP A 95 -6.97 13.79 -8.10
CA ASP A 95 -7.69 14.99 -8.55
C ASP A 95 -8.18 14.88 -9.99
N ASP A 96 -7.87 13.79 -10.69
CA ASP A 96 -8.17 13.57 -12.09
C ASP A 96 -9.53 12.92 -12.36
N TYR A 97 -10.32 12.66 -11.30
CA TYR A 97 -11.69 12.19 -11.40
C TYR A 97 -12.55 12.70 -10.23
N GLN A 98 -13.85 12.54 -10.36
CA GLN A 98 -14.81 12.90 -9.31
C GLN A 98 -15.57 11.67 -8.82
N VAL A 99 -15.91 11.64 -7.54
CA VAL A 99 -16.76 10.61 -6.94
C VAL A 99 -18.23 11.03 -7.00
N PRO A 100 -19.18 10.10 -7.12
CA PRO A 100 -18.96 8.66 -7.27
C PRO A 100 -18.41 8.30 -8.65
N PHE A 101 -17.33 7.55 -8.69
CA PHE A 101 -16.73 7.07 -9.93
C PHE A 101 -17.01 5.57 -10.09
N ARG A 102 -17.41 5.15 -11.29
CA ARG A 102 -17.60 3.74 -11.62
C ARG A 102 -16.70 3.33 -12.77
N PHE A 103 -15.96 2.26 -12.57
CA PHE A 103 -15.18 1.66 -13.64
C PHE A 103 -16.13 1.10 -14.72
N THR A 104 -15.95 1.51 -15.96
CA THR A 104 -16.81 1.13 -17.09
C THR A 104 -16.35 -0.13 -17.81
N GLY A 105 -15.16 -0.62 -17.52
CA GLY A 105 -14.64 -1.87 -18.04
C GLY A 105 -15.19 -3.08 -17.30
N LYS A 106 -14.80 -4.28 -17.76
CA LYS A 106 -15.12 -5.54 -17.08
C LYS A 106 -13.96 -5.95 -16.17
N LEU A 107 -14.21 -6.10 -14.87
CA LEU A 107 -13.30 -6.68 -13.92
C LEU A 107 -13.59 -8.17 -13.78
N ASP A 108 -12.70 -9.03 -14.29
CA ASP A 108 -12.89 -10.49 -14.23
C ASP A 108 -12.49 -11.06 -12.87
N LYS A 109 -11.40 -10.55 -12.30
CA LYS A 109 -10.83 -11.07 -11.05
C LYS A 109 -9.95 -10.05 -10.36
N LEU A 110 -10.07 -9.95 -9.03
CA LEU A 110 -9.10 -9.32 -8.14
C LEU A 110 -8.42 -10.40 -7.29
N THR A 111 -7.11 -10.29 -7.12
CA THR A 111 -6.35 -11.18 -6.23
C THR A 111 -5.49 -10.32 -5.32
N LEU A 112 -5.65 -10.51 -4.01
CA LEU A 112 -4.78 -9.95 -3.00
C LEU A 112 -3.90 -11.05 -2.44
N LYS A 113 -2.59 -10.85 -2.49
CA LYS A 113 -1.61 -11.76 -1.92
C LYS A 113 -0.81 -10.98 -0.89
N ILE A 114 -0.94 -11.38 0.36
CA ILE A 114 -0.27 -10.74 1.49
C ILE A 114 0.66 -11.78 2.11
N ASP A 115 1.96 -11.56 1.96
CA ASP A 115 2.97 -12.43 2.57
C ASP A 115 3.30 -11.93 3.98
N ARG A 116 3.54 -12.88 4.88
CA ARG A 116 4.09 -12.55 6.20
C ARG A 116 5.55 -12.14 6.03
N PRO A 117 6.01 -11.07 6.69
CA PRO A 117 7.41 -10.72 6.66
C PRO A 117 8.24 -11.88 7.22
N GLN A 118 9.30 -12.26 6.51
CA GLN A 118 10.27 -13.21 7.03
C GLN A 118 11.12 -12.48 8.05
N LEU A 119 10.96 -12.83 9.32
CA LEU A 119 11.72 -12.25 10.42
C LEU A 119 13.09 -12.90 10.49
N THR A 120 14.12 -12.08 10.62
CA THR A 120 15.45 -12.55 11.00
C THR A 120 15.51 -12.78 12.52
N PRO A 121 16.45 -13.59 13.05
CA PRO A 121 16.65 -13.71 14.49
C PRO A 121 16.84 -12.36 15.21
N GLN A 122 17.47 -11.40 14.55
CA GLN A 122 17.61 -10.04 15.04
C GLN A 122 16.27 -9.31 15.15
N ASP A 123 15.40 -9.51 14.19
CA ASP A 123 14.07 -8.90 14.18
C ASP A 123 13.21 -9.49 15.30
N GLU A 124 13.27 -10.80 15.52
CA GLU A 124 12.59 -11.45 16.64
C GLU A 124 13.04 -10.92 18.00
N GLU A 125 14.34 -10.72 18.16
CA GLU A 125 14.87 -10.17 19.44
C GLU A 125 14.41 -8.73 19.64
N ARG A 126 14.42 -7.89 18.61
CA ARG A 126 13.88 -6.53 18.66
C ARG A 126 12.41 -6.51 19.05
N LEU A 127 11.61 -7.44 18.51
CA LEU A 127 10.20 -7.57 18.87
C LEU A 127 10.02 -7.99 20.33
N ARG A 128 10.82 -8.93 20.82
CA ARG A 128 10.80 -9.35 22.25
C ARG A 128 11.17 -8.19 23.17
N GLN A 129 12.21 -7.42 22.84
CA GLN A 129 12.60 -6.23 23.60
C GLN A 129 11.51 -5.17 23.61
N ALA A 130 10.91 -4.90 22.47
CA ALA A 130 9.80 -3.97 22.35
C ALA A 130 8.61 -4.37 23.23
N THR A 131 8.23 -5.64 23.21
CA THR A 131 7.15 -6.18 24.04
C THR A 131 7.45 -6.08 25.55
N ARG A 132 8.71 -6.32 25.94
CA ARG A 132 9.14 -6.18 27.36
C ARG A 132 9.05 -4.72 27.81
N ASN A 133 9.53 -3.78 26.98
CA ASN A 133 9.50 -2.35 27.32
C ASN A 133 8.08 -1.81 27.47
N ASN A 134 7.15 -2.25 26.62
CA ASN A 134 5.75 -1.85 26.74
C ASN A 134 5.10 -2.39 28.02
N ARG A 135 5.40 -3.63 28.40
CA ARG A 135 4.89 -4.22 29.66
C ARG A 135 5.50 -3.58 30.91
N ALA A 136 6.67 -2.98 30.83
CA ALA A 136 7.32 -2.30 31.94
C ALA A 136 6.84 -0.84 32.10
N ALA A 137 6.10 -0.31 31.12
CA ALA A 137 5.54 1.04 31.11
C ALA A 137 4.06 1.11 31.55
N GLU A 138 3.43 -0.07 31.74
CA GLU A 138 2.10 -0.24 32.35
C GLU A 138 2.22 -0.44 33.87
#